data_029ab4bbd659f27803ccd807007fcd07
#
_entry.id   029ab4bbd659f27803ccd807007fcd07
#
_cell.length_a   1.000
_cell.length_b   1.000
_cell.length_c   1.000
_cell.angle_alpha   90.00
_cell.angle_beta   90.00
_cell.angle_gamma   90.00
#
_symmetry.space_group_name_H-M   'P 1'
#
loop_
_entity.id
_entity.type
_entity.pdbx_description
1 polymer ?
#
loop_
_entity_poly.entity_id
_entity_poly.type
_entity_poly.pdbx_seq_one_letter_code
_entity_poly.pdbx_strand_id
1 'polypeptide(L)'
;ALLVNGEDGTKAMYGFSPYRGNGCCTYIKKAWLDDAGIDVSKVDGVTMDFNTYYGILKQLAAKKGHYVISAPDFISTEAPYTNYLPEFYQQASYTFYKDSSGKYVDGFSEKAMQDALQRIQNAVKDGVIDKATLGQKTTDARNKFYSTDASSESGVFSYWAGTWANTLMTNLKSKGLPTDLIAINPIKELGTYVERIAPAWCITTSAKN
;
A
#
# COMPACT_ATOMS: atom_id res chain seq x y z
N ALA A 1 -3.57 -19.80 13.14
CA ALA A 1 -2.18 -19.87 12.64
C ALA A 1 -1.12 -19.92 13.75
N LEU A 2 -1.51 -20.03 15.02
CA LEU A 2 -0.57 -20.19 16.17
C LEU A 2 -0.57 -21.63 16.71
N LEU A 3 -1.19 -22.55 15.97
CA LEU A 3 -1.10 -23.96 16.26
C LEU A 3 0.24 -24.51 15.74
N VAL A 4 1.07 -24.99 16.62
CA VAL A 4 2.37 -25.59 16.33
C VAL A 4 2.31 -27.07 16.64
N ASN A 5 2.93 -27.91 15.83
CA ASN A 5 3.09 -29.32 16.16
C ASN A 5 4.12 -29.45 17.28
N GLY A 6 3.72 -30.03 18.41
CA GLY A 6 4.65 -30.46 19.45
C GLY A 6 5.53 -31.61 18.98
N GLU A 7 6.55 -31.94 19.77
CA GLU A 7 7.47 -33.07 19.49
C GLU A 7 6.75 -34.42 19.45
N ASP A 8 5.61 -34.53 20.11
CA ASP A 8 4.73 -35.71 20.17
C ASP A 8 3.71 -35.75 19.01
N GLY A 9 3.77 -34.78 18.07
CA GLY A 9 2.83 -34.66 16.96
C GLY A 9 1.48 -34.05 17.32
N THR A 10 1.23 -33.70 18.58
CA THR A 10 0.01 -32.99 18.98
C THR A 10 0.06 -31.53 18.56
N LYS A 11 -1.08 -30.97 18.21
CA LYS A 11 -1.19 -29.55 17.92
C LYS A 11 -1.49 -28.78 19.20
N ALA A 12 -0.60 -27.88 19.56
CA ALA A 12 -0.76 -27.02 20.72
C ALA A 12 -0.68 -25.54 20.33
N MET A 13 -1.42 -24.70 21.05
CA MET A 13 -1.43 -23.26 20.86
C MET A 13 -0.53 -22.63 21.94
N TYR A 14 0.62 -22.12 21.51
CA TYR A 14 1.60 -21.48 22.40
C TYR A 14 1.47 -19.96 22.48
N GLY A 15 0.51 -19.40 21.78
CA GLY A 15 0.28 -17.97 21.80
C GLY A 15 -1.05 -17.60 21.16
N PHE A 16 -1.44 -16.36 21.37
CA PHE A 16 -2.60 -15.77 20.73
C PHE A 16 -2.30 -14.39 20.19
N SER A 17 -2.98 -14.02 19.11
CA SER A 17 -2.92 -12.67 18.59
C SER A 17 -4.28 -12.00 18.81
N PRO A 18 -4.33 -10.86 19.50
CA PRO A 18 -5.57 -10.13 19.70
C PRO A 18 -6.06 -9.44 18.42
N TYR A 19 -5.22 -9.40 17.38
CA TYR A 19 -5.51 -8.73 16.12
C TYR A 19 -5.40 -9.69 14.95
N ARG A 20 -6.20 -9.46 13.91
CA ARG A 20 -5.85 -9.91 12.56
C ARG A 20 -4.70 -9.06 12.04
N GLY A 21 -3.98 -9.55 11.04
CA GLY A 21 -2.88 -8.82 10.42
C GLY A 21 -3.28 -7.38 10.10
N ASN A 22 -2.35 -6.47 10.25
CA ASN A 22 -2.51 -5.07 9.90
C ASN A 22 -1.88 -4.88 8.52
N GLY A 23 -2.68 -5.10 7.47
CA GLY A 23 -2.25 -4.98 6.08
C GLY A 23 -2.17 -3.52 5.63
N CYS A 24 -1.66 -3.33 4.41
CA CYS A 24 -1.69 -2.05 3.72
C CYS A 24 -2.86 -2.01 2.75
N CYS A 25 -3.37 -0.82 2.48
CA CYS A 25 -4.29 -0.57 1.37
C CYS A 25 -4.02 0.81 0.76
N THR A 26 -4.58 1.05 -0.40
CA THR A 26 -4.45 2.33 -1.10
C THR A 26 -5.68 3.19 -0.84
N TYR A 27 -5.44 4.40 -0.37
CA TYR A 27 -6.45 5.41 -0.10
C TYR A 27 -6.46 6.47 -1.19
N ILE A 28 -7.65 6.92 -1.57
CA ILE A 28 -7.87 8.11 -2.41
C ILE A 28 -8.68 9.11 -1.60
N LYS A 29 -8.29 10.37 -1.58
CA LYS A 29 -9.11 11.44 -1.01
C LYS A 29 -10.40 11.59 -1.81
N LYS A 30 -11.55 11.41 -1.14
CA LYS A 30 -12.86 11.56 -1.79
C LYS A 30 -13.02 12.92 -2.46
N ALA A 31 -12.59 13.99 -1.79
CA ALA A 31 -12.67 15.34 -2.34
C ALA A 31 -11.93 15.49 -3.69
N TRP A 32 -10.88 14.72 -3.95
CA TRP A 32 -10.18 14.75 -5.23
C TRP A 32 -10.98 14.06 -6.35
N LEU A 33 -11.69 12.98 -6.03
CA LEU A 33 -12.61 12.32 -6.96
C LEU A 33 -13.76 13.26 -7.31
N ASP A 34 -14.37 13.88 -6.30
CA ASP A 34 -15.47 14.84 -6.47
C ASP A 34 -15.03 16.04 -7.34
N ASP A 35 -13.86 16.63 -7.07
CA ASP A 35 -13.28 17.74 -7.84
C ASP A 35 -13.04 17.38 -9.32
N ALA A 36 -12.65 16.14 -9.58
CA ALA A 36 -12.39 15.64 -10.93
C ALA A 36 -13.68 15.17 -11.64
N GLY A 37 -14.83 15.23 -10.97
CA GLY A 37 -16.10 14.73 -11.51
C GLY A 37 -16.17 13.22 -11.67
N ILE A 38 -15.37 12.49 -10.90
CA ILE A 38 -15.33 11.03 -10.91
C ILE A 38 -16.39 10.51 -9.96
N ASP A 39 -17.29 9.68 -10.48
CA ASP A 39 -18.33 9.03 -9.69
C ASP A 39 -17.71 8.05 -8.68
N VAL A 40 -17.81 8.36 -7.40
CA VAL A 40 -17.26 7.58 -6.30
C VAL A 40 -17.79 6.14 -6.30
N SER A 41 -19.03 5.92 -6.73
CA SER A 41 -19.61 4.56 -6.80
C SER A 41 -18.92 3.64 -7.80
N LYS A 42 -18.13 4.19 -8.72
CA LYS A 42 -17.29 3.42 -9.67
C LYS A 42 -15.89 3.14 -9.13
N VAL A 43 -15.57 3.61 -7.93
CA VAL A 43 -14.27 3.47 -7.29
C VAL A 43 -14.38 2.71 -5.96
N ASP A 44 -15.33 3.13 -5.12
CA ASP A 44 -15.54 2.55 -3.79
C ASP A 44 -16.14 1.14 -3.89
N GLY A 45 -15.43 0.17 -3.33
CA GLY A 45 -15.83 -1.24 -3.34
C GLY A 45 -15.76 -1.93 -4.72
N VAL A 46 -15.22 -1.26 -5.76
CA VAL A 46 -15.13 -1.80 -7.12
C VAL A 46 -13.75 -2.36 -7.38
N THR A 47 -13.66 -3.62 -7.83
CA THR A 47 -12.41 -4.22 -8.30
C THR A 47 -12.20 -3.88 -9.77
N MET A 48 -11.26 -2.99 -10.04
CA MET A 48 -10.91 -2.53 -11.39
C MET A 48 -9.59 -3.18 -11.86
N ASP A 49 -9.31 -3.10 -13.15
CA ASP A 49 -7.99 -3.43 -13.70
C ASP A 49 -7.03 -2.24 -13.62
N PHE A 50 -5.73 -2.50 -13.87
CA PHE A 50 -4.71 -1.45 -13.82
C PHE A 50 -4.98 -0.30 -14.77
N ASN A 51 -5.46 -0.56 -15.98
CA ASN A 51 -5.70 0.51 -16.96
C ASN A 51 -6.81 1.46 -16.51
N THR A 52 -7.88 0.92 -15.94
CA THR A 52 -8.97 1.71 -15.36
C THR A 52 -8.47 2.54 -14.18
N TYR A 53 -7.74 1.92 -13.23
CA TYR A 53 -7.12 2.62 -12.10
C TYR A 53 -6.18 3.74 -12.57
N TYR A 54 -5.28 3.42 -13.50
CA TYR A 54 -4.33 4.38 -14.04
C TYR A 54 -5.01 5.53 -14.80
N GLY A 55 -6.12 5.24 -15.47
CA GLY A 55 -6.98 6.25 -16.10
C GLY A 55 -7.55 7.25 -15.08
N ILE A 56 -8.01 6.76 -13.93
CA ILE A 56 -8.47 7.60 -12.81
C ILE A 56 -7.32 8.49 -12.31
N LEU A 57 -6.15 7.92 -12.08
CA LEU A 57 -4.98 8.69 -11.61
C LEU A 57 -4.60 9.82 -12.59
N LYS A 58 -4.63 9.56 -13.89
CA LYS A 58 -4.35 10.58 -14.92
C LYS A 58 -5.41 11.70 -14.93
N GLN A 59 -6.68 11.35 -14.74
CA GLN A 59 -7.73 12.37 -14.62
C GLN A 59 -7.54 13.25 -13.38
N LEU A 60 -7.18 12.65 -12.24
CA LEU A 60 -6.85 13.38 -11.02
C LEU A 60 -5.62 14.29 -11.24
N ALA A 61 -4.54 13.78 -11.85
CA ALA A 61 -3.34 14.56 -12.13
C ALA A 61 -3.62 15.73 -13.08
N ALA A 62 -4.40 15.50 -14.13
CA ALA A 62 -4.83 16.56 -15.05
C ALA A 62 -5.67 17.65 -14.36
N LYS A 63 -6.57 17.24 -13.46
CA LYS A 63 -7.40 18.17 -12.70
C LYS A 63 -6.60 19.02 -11.72
N LYS A 64 -5.61 18.42 -11.06
CA LYS A 64 -4.78 19.11 -10.06
C LYS A 64 -3.58 19.86 -10.67
N GLY A 65 -3.19 19.53 -11.91
CA GLY A 65 -2.05 20.15 -12.60
C GLY A 65 -0.70 19.66 -12.08
N HIS A 66 -0.66 18.63 -11.27
CA HIS A 66 0.57 18.02 -10.73
C HIS A 66 0.33 16.55 -10.34
N TYR A 67 1.35 15.88 -9.78
CA TYR A 67 1.27 14.47 -9.36
C TYR A 67 0.16 14.22 -8.34
N VAL A 68 -0.32 12.98 -8.31
CA VAL A 68 -1.36 12.53 -7.38
C VAL A 68 -0.84 11.54 -6.34
N ILE A 69 0.23 10.83 -6.65
CA ILE A 69 0.94 9.92 -5.76
C ILE A 69 2.29 10.51 -5.41
N SER A 70 2.62 10.56 -4.12
CA SER A 70 3.97 10.79 -3.63
C SER A 70 4.27 9.71 -2.59
N ALA A 71 5.09 8.75 -2.96
CA ALA A 71 5.43 7.59 -2.14
C ALA A 71 6.85 7.72 -1.58
N PRO A 72 7.16 7.08 -0.44
CA PRO A 72 8.52 6.96 0.05
C PRO A 72 9.23 5.85 -0.71
N ASP A 73 10.30 6.15 -1.40
CA ASP A 73 11.06 5.23 -2.21
C ASP A 73 10.23 4.43 -3.23
N PHE A 74 10.83 3.85 -4.23
CA PHE A 74 10.17 2.87 -5.06
C PHE A 74 10.34 1.43 -4.53
N ILE A 75 11.26 1.23 -3.58
CA ILE A 75 11.39 -0.02 -2.79
C ILE A 75 11.36 0.36 -1.33
N SER A 76 10.32 -0.10 -0.61
CA SER A 76 10.20 0.17 0.81
C SER A 76 11.30 -0.49 1.63
N THR A 77 11.86 0.25 2.59
CA THR A 77 12.76 -0.31 3.61
C THR A 77 12.03 -1.23 4.61
N GLU A 78 10.70 -1.19 4.65
CA GLU A 78 9.86 -2.06 5.46
C GLU A 78 9.40 -3.31 4.68
N ALA A 79 9.97 -3.57 3.48
CA ALA A 79 9.71 -4.76 2.70
C ALA A 79 9.95 -6.04 3.53
N PRO A 80 9.16 -7.11 3.32
CA PRO A 80 8.11 -7.26 2.33
C PRO A 80 6.72 -6.77 2.80
N TYR A 81 6.60 -6.19 3.97
CA TYR A 81 5.32 -5.91 4.63
C TYR A 81 4.63 -4.63 4.13
N THR A 82 5.41 -3.71 3.56
CA THR A 82 4.89 -2.43 3.10
C THR A 82 5.33 -2.17 1.67
N ASN A 83 4.35 -2.00 0.79
CA ASN A 83 4.57 -1.53 -0.57
C ASN A 83 3.76 -0.25 -0.74
N TYR A 84 4.44 0.83 -1.09
CA TYR A 84 3.80 2.14 -1.27
C TYR A 84 3.31 2.39 -2.70
N LEU A 85 3.59 1.46 -3.61
CA LEU A 85 3.15 1.48 -5.01
C LEU A 85 2.60 0.10 -5.44
N PRO A 86 1.69 -0.53 -4.66
CA PRO A 86 1.32 -1.92 -4.87
C PRO A 86 0.70 -2.17 -6.25
N GLU A 87 -0.11 -1.24 -6.75
CA GLU A 87 -0.76 -1.38 -8.05
C GLU A 87 0.23 -1.35 -9.23
N PHE A 88 1.37 -0.69 -9.04
CA PHE A 88 2.44 -0.61 -10.04
C PHE A 88 3.35 -1.84 -10.00
N TYR A 89 3.63 -2.37 -8.81
CA TYR A 89 4.41 -3.59 -8.66
C TYR A 89 3.61 -4.85 -9.02
N GLN A 90 2.33 -4.88 -8.69
CA GLN A 90 1.47 -6.05 -8.91
C GLN A 90 2.08 -7.32 -8.29
N GLN A 91 2.38 -8.33 -9.11
CA GLN A 91 2.98 -9.59 -8.66
C GLN A 91 4.52 -9.58 -8.67
N ALA A 92 5.15 -8.44 -9.01
CA ALA A 92 6.61 -8.36 -9.01
C ALA A 92 7.16 -8.49 -7.58
N SER A 93 8.14 -9.35 -7.42
CA SER A 93 8.87 -9.51 -6.16
C SER A 93 10.19 -8.75 -6.22
N TYR A 94 10.50 -8.01 -5.16
CA TYR A 94 11.78 -7.33 -4.98
C TYR A 94 12.65 -7.99 -3.90
N THR A 95 12.38 -9.27 -3.64
CA THR A 95 13.14 -10.10 -2.69
C THR A 95 13.50 -11.44 -3.33
N PHE A 96 14.44 -12.15 -2.70
CA PHE A 96 14.62 -13.56 -2.99
C PHE A 96 13.44 -14.37 -2.46
N TYR A 97 12.92 -15.26 -3.25
CA TYR A 97 11.82 -16.14 -2.87
C TYR A 97 12.00 -17.54 -3.44
N LYS A 98 11.24 -18.50 -2.95
CA LYS A 98 11.16 -19.84 -3.54
C LYS A 98 9.98 -19.89 -4.50
N ASP A 99 10.25 -20.33 -5.73
CA ASP A 99 9.21 -20.61 -6.72
C ASP A 99 8.42 -21.89 -6.36
N SER A 100 7.45 -22.22 -7.19
CA SER A 100 6.63 -23.43 -7.01
C SER A 100 7.43 -24.75 -7.09
N SER A 101 8.62 -24.75 -7.66
CA SER A 101 9.56 -25.88 -7.70
C SER A 101 10.47 -25.97 -6.48
N GLY A 102 10.43 -24.97 -5.60
CA GLY A 102 11.28 -24.86 -4.42
C GLY A 102 12.65 -24.24 -4.70
N LYS A 103 12.92 -23.77 -5.91
CA LYS A 103 14.18 -23.10 -6.30
C LYS A 103 14.15 -21.65 -5.84
N TYR A 104 15.28 -21.15 -5.34
CA TYR A 104 15.43 -19.73 -5.02
C TYR A 104 15.56 -18.90 -6.30
N VAL A 105 14.78 -17.85 -6.36
CA VAL A 105 14.72 -16.88 -7.46
C VAL A 105 15.00 -15.50 -6.92
N ASP A 106 15.78 -14.73 -7.68
CA ASP A 106 15.95 -13.30 -7.44
C ASP A 106 14.85 -12.53 -8.17
N GLY A 107 13.88 -12.01 -7.43
CA GLY A 107 12.75 -11.29 -8.00
C GLY A 107 13.15 -10.05 -8.81
N PHE A 108 14.28 -9.42 -8.49
CA PHE A 108 14.78 -8.28 -9.27
C PHE A 108 15.19 -8.64 -10.70
N SER A 109 15.62 -9.86 -10.92
CA SER A 109 16.05 -10.31 -12.24
C SER A 109 14.88 -10.69 -13.17
N GLU A 110 13.65 -10.72 -12.66
CA GLU A 110 12.50 -11.18 -13.39
C GLU A 110 11.85 -10.12 -14.27
N LYS A 111 11.21 -10.59 -15.35
CA LYS A 111 10.44 -9.73 -16.24
C LYS A 111 9.32 -8.97 -15.54
N ALA A 112 8.69 -9.56 -14.53
CA ALA A 112 7.64 -8.90 -13.73
C ALA A 112 8.15 -7.62 -13.08
N MET A 113 9.40 -7.62 -12.60
CA MET A 113 10.04 -6.43 -12.00
C MET A 113 10.36 -5.38 -13.09
N GLN A 114 10.86 -5.80 -14.26
CA GLN A 114 11.11 -4.88 -15.37
C GLN A 114 9.81 -4.19 -15.80
N ASP A 115 8.72 -4.94 -15.89
CA ASP A 115 7.40 -4.39 -16.22
C ASP A 115 6.88 -3.43 -15.13
N ALA A 116 7.12 -3.74 -13.86
CA ALA A 116 6.77 -2.86 -12.74
C ALA A 116 7.53 -1.53 -12.81
N LEU A 117 8.85 -1.58 -13.01
CA LEU A 117 9.68 -0.39 -13.16
C LEU A 117 9.28 0.44 -14.38
N GLN A 118 8.90 -0.22 -15.48
CA GLN A 118 8.40 0.47 -16.66
C GLN A 118 7.07 1.19 -16.39
N ARG A 119 6.14 0.56 -15.65
CA ARG A 119 4.88 1.22 -15.22
C ARG A 119 5.16 2.45 -14.36
N ILE A 120 6.08 2.35 -13.39
CA ILE A 120 6.47 3.47 -12.53
C ILE A 120 7.12 4.59 -13.36
N GLN A 121 8.04 4.25 -14.26
CA GLN A 121 8.69 5.22 -15.15
C GLN A 121 7.66 5.97 -16.01
N ASN A 122 6.70 5.26 -16.57
CA ASN A 122 5.63 5.87 -17.37
C ASN A 122 4.78 6.80 -16.49
N ALA A 123 4.44 6.39 -15.26
CA ALA A 123 3.65 7.19 -14.34
C ALA A 123 4.37 8.48 -13.89
N VAL A 124 5.69 8.44 -13.74
CA VAL A 124 6.50 9.63 -13.49
C VAL A 124 6.50 10.55 -14.72
N LYS A 125 6.64 10.00 -15.92
CA LYS A 125 6.60 10.79 -17.18
C LYS A 125 5.24 11.43 -17.40
N ASP A 126 4.15 10.71 -17.09
CA ASP A 126 2.78 11.19 -17.22
C ASP A 126 2.39 12.19 -16.10
N GLY A 127 3.29 12.47 -15.15
CA GLY A 127 3.03 13.37 -14.04
C GLY A 127 2.09 12.81 -12.98
N VAL A 128 1.86 11.50 -12.96
CA VAL A 128 1.01 10.82 -11.97
C VAL A 128 1.76 10.58 -10.66
N ILE A 129 3.01 10.17 -10.75
CA ILE A 129 3.89 9.92 -9.60
C ILE A 129 4.91 11.07 -9.46
N ASP A 130 5.04 11.56 -8.23
CA ASP A 130 6.03 12.54 -7.84
C ASP A 130 7.46 12.01 -8.07
N LYS A 131 8.28 12.79 -8.77
CA LYS A 131 9.70 12.46 -9.01
C LYS A 131 10.49 12.28 -7.72
N ALA A 132 10.12 12.98 -6.63
CA ALA A 132 10.75 12.85 -5.32
C ALA A 132 10.57 11.46 -4.70
N THR A 133 9.61 10.65 -5.17
CA THR A 133 9.40 9.26 -4.74
C THR A 133 10.69 8.43 -4.79
N LEU A 134 11.61 8.73 -5.71
CA LEU A 134 12.86 7.97 -5.86
C LEU A 134 13.85 8.11 -4.69
N GLY A 135 13.66 9.05 -3.77
CA GLY A 135 14.63 9.28 -2.70
C GLY A 135 14.07 9.95 -1.44
N GLN A 136 12.74 10.15 -1.35
CA GLN A 136 12.15 10.75 -0.16
C GLN A 136 11.83 9.71 0.92
N LYS A 137 11.77 10.15 2.17
CA LYS A 137 11.42 9.30 3.32
C LYS A 137 9.90 9.17 3.49
N THR A 138 9.46 8.18 4.26
CA THR A 138 8.03 7.97 4.59
C THR A 138 7.39 9.21 5.20
N THR A 139 8.12 9.94 6.05
CA THR A 139 7.62 11.18 6.65
C THR A 139 7.34 12.25 5.61
N ASP A 140 8.20 12.39 4.59
CA ASP A 140 8.05 13.39 3.53
C ASP A 140 6.81 13.09 2.68
N ALA A 141 6.63 11.84 2.29
CA ALA A 141 5.45 11.39 1.55
C ALA A 141 4.15 11.61 2.34
N ARG A 142 4.13 11.28 3.64
CA ARG A 142 2.99 11.56 4.52
C ARG A 142 2.70 13.04 4.65
N ASN A 143 3.74 13.88 4.79
CA ASN A 143 3.57 15.32 4.87
C ASN A 143 2.91 15.89 3.61
N LYS A 144 3.25 15.36 2.43
CA LYS A 144 2.57 15.73 1.18
C LYS A 144 1.12 15.30 1.15
N PHE A 145 0.79 14.14 1.70
CA PHE A 145 -0.60 13.72 1.83
C PHE A 145 -1.41 14.63 2.77
N TYR A 146 -0.77 15.27 3.75
CA TYR A 146 -1.38 16.23 4.67
C TYR A 146 -1.11 17.70 4.29
N SER A 147 -0.53 17.96 3.13
CA SER A 147 -0.19 19.32 2.73
C SER A 147 -1.44 20.17 2.54
N THR A 148 -1.38 21.42 3.01
CA THR A 148 -2.35 22.47 2.68
C THR A 148 -1.90 23.31 1.48
N ASP A 149 -0.68 23.06 0.99
CA ASP A 149 -0.19 23.67 -0.24
C ASP A 149 -0.65 22.83 -1.44
N ALA A 150 -1.56 23.40 -2.21
CA ALA A 150 -2.15 22.74 -3.38
C ALA A 150 -1.13 22.32 -4.45
N SER A 151 0.08 22.90 -4.46
CA SER A 151 1.13 22.56 -5.43
C SER A 151 1.96 21.33 -5.02
N SER A 152 1.91 20.96 -3.75
CA SER A 152 2.70 19.86 -3.16
C SER A 152 1.82 18.76 -2.53
N GLU A 153 0.50 18.92 -2.54
CA GLU A 153 -0.44 17.97 -1.99
C GLU A 153 -0.47 16.68 -2.82
N SER A 154 -0.55 15.51 -2.17
CA SER A 154 -0.90 14.25 -2.83
C SER A 154 -2.28 13.77 -2.41
N GLY A 155 -3.00 13.12 -3.33
CA GLY A 155 -4.38 12.68 -3.11
C GLY A 155 -4.52 11.16 -2.97
N VAL A 156 -3.46 10.42 -3.30
CA VAL A 156 -3.45 8.95 -3.26
C VAL A 156 -2.25 8.49 -2.45
N PHE A 157 -2.48 7.59 -1.51
CA PHE A 157 -1.42 7.10 -0.63
C PHE A 157 -1.70 5.65 -0.19
N SER A 158 -0.73 4.77 -0.42
CA SER A 158 -0.78 3.40 0.08
C SER A 158 -0.09 3.33 1.43
N TYR A 159 -0.82 2.88 2.44
CA TYR A 159 -0.32 2.84 3.81
C TYR A 159 -1.02 1.77 4.64
N TRP A 160 -0.58 1.59 5.88
CA TRP A 160 -1.19 0.67 6.82
C TRP A 160 -2.68 0.94 7.00
N ALA A 161 -3.48 -0.12 6.99
CA ALA A 161 -4.92 -0.09 7.25
C ALA A 161 -5.25 -0.01 8.75
N GLY A 162 -6.53 -0.08 9.09
CA GLY A 162 -6.98 -0.13 10.49
C GLY A 162 -6.66 1.14 11.26
N THR A 163 -5.87 1.03 12.33
CA THR A 163 -5.54 2.16 13.22
C THR A 163 -4.89 3.33 12.47
N TRP A 164 -4.09 3.04 11.44
CA TRP A 164 -3.45 4.07 10.63
C TRP A 164 -4.42 4.82 9.73
N ALA A 165 -5.52 4.21 9.30
CA ALA A 165 -6.58 4.94 8.60
C ALA A 165 -7.13 6.08 9.47
N ASN A 166 -7.42 5.78 10.75
CA ASN A 166 -7.84 6.80 11.72
C ASN A 166 -6.77 7.88 11.93
N THR A 167 -5.49 7.50 11.96
CA THR A 167 -4.37 8.44 12.08
C THR A 167 -4.29 9.36 10.86
N LEU A 168 -4.45 8.83 9.65
CA LEU A 168 -4.50 9.62 8.42
C LEU A 168 -5.64 10.64 8.48
N MET A 169 -6.86 10.21 8.81
CA MET A 169 -8.03 11.09 8.93
C MET A 169 -7.84 12.15 10.02
N THR A 170 -7.27 11.79 11.17
CA THR A 170 -7.01 12.72 12.28
C THR A 170 -6.01 13.81 11.86
N ASN A 171 -4.95 13.44 11.13
CA ASN A 171 -3.98 14.41 10.64
C ASN A 171 -4.56 15.32 9.56
N LEU A 172 -5.37 14.81 8.65
CA LEU A 172 -6.11 15.65 7.69
C LEU A 172 -7.00 16.66 8.43
N LYS A 173 -7.78 16.19 9.41
CA LYS A 173 -8.65 17.05 10.23
C LYS A 173 -7.88 18.15 10.97
N SER A 174 -6.72 17.81 11.53
CA SER A 174 -5.88 18.79 12.25
C SER A 174 -5.33 19.91 11.36
N LYS A 175 -5.29 19.66 10.05
CA LYS A 175 -4.87 20.63 9.03
C LYS A 175 -6.05 21.35 8.36
N GLY A 176 -7.29 21.09 8.81
CA GLY A 176 -8.50 21.65 8.19
C GLY A 176 -8.82 21.08 6.81
N LEU A 177 -8.26 19.91 6.47
CA LEU A 177 -8.47 19.24 5.18
C LEU A 177 -9.66 18.27 5.26
N PRO A 178 -10.33 17.97 4.12
CA PRO A 178 -11.34 16.93 4.05
C PRO A 178 -10.79 15.58 4.51
N THR A 179 -11.56 14.85 5.31
CA THR A 179 -11.13 13.61 5.98
C THR A 179 -11.61 12.34 5.30
N ASP A 180 -12.53 12.46 4.33
CA ASP A 180 -13.12 11.30 3.68
C ASP A 180 -12.12 10.62 2.74
N LEU A 181 -11.77 9.39 3.08
CA LEU A 181 -10.86 8.55 2.32
C LEU A 181 -11.62 7.35 1.77
N ILE A 182 -11.41 7.07 0.50
CA ILE A 182 -11.86 5.85 -0.16
C ILE A 182 -10.71 4.85 -0.13
N ALA A 183 -10.90 3.72 0.52
CA ALA A 183 -9.99 2.59 0.46
C ALA A 183 -10.38 1.74 -0.76
N ILE A 184 -9.57 1.75 -1.82
CA ILE A 184 -9.89 1.01 -3.03
C ILE A 184 -9.73 -0.51 -2.81
N ASN A 185 -10.51 -1.29 -3.53
CA ASN A 185 -10.23 -2.73 -3.63
C ASN A 185 -8.90 -2.97 -4.35
N PRO A 186 -8.19 -4.06 -4.06
CA PRO A 186 -7.04 -4.47 -4.86
C PRO A 186 -7.44 -4.55 -6.34
N ILE A 187 -6.61 -4.01 -7.22
CA ILE A 187 -6.83 -4.18 -8.67
C ILE A 187 -6.70 -5.65 -9.06
N LYS A 188 -7.28 -6.04 -10.18
CA LYS A 188 -7.30 -7.45 -10.63
C LYS A 188 -5.91 -8.07 -10.70
N GLU A 189 -4.94 -7.31 -11.21
CA GLU A 189 -3.56 -7.77 -11.40
C GLU A 189 -2.80 -7.93 -10.08
N LEU A 190 -3.20 -7.21 -9.03
CA LEU A 190 -2.63 -7.33 -7.69
C LEU A 190 -3.25 -8.51 -6.92
N GLY A 191 -4.53 -8.73 -7.08
CA GLY A 191 -5.30 -9.79 -6.43
C GLY A 191 -5.67 -9.48 -4.99
N THR A 192 -4.70 -9.32 -4.10
CA THR A 192 -4.90 -8.96 -2.69
C THR A 192 -3.86 -7.96 -2.22
N TYR A 193 -4.20 -7.13 -1.24
CA TYR A 193 -3.17 -6.34 -0.54
C TYR A 193 -2.39 -7.24 0.42
N VAL A 194 -1.10 -6.91 0.59
CA VAL A 194 -0.22 -7.64 1.51
C VAL A 194 -0.69 -7.42 2.95
N GLU A 195 -0.85 -8.52 3.68
CA GLU A 195 -1.15 -8.50 5.11
C GLU A 195 0.12 -8.72 5.92
N ARG A 196 0.30 -7.93 6.97
CA ARG A 196 1.33 -8.17 7.97
C ARG A 196 0.88 -9.26 8.94
N ILE A 197 1.78 -10.17 9.29
CA ILE A 197 1.56 -11.11 10.38
C ILE A 197 1.41 -10.30 11.68
N ALA A 198 0.29 -10.46 12.37
CA ALA A 198 0.05 -9.76 13.61
C ALA A 198 0.98 -10.26 14.72
N PRO A 199 1.48 -9.38 15.61
CA PRO A 199 2.21 -9.81 16.80
C PRO A 199 1.39 -10.79 17.63
N ALA A 200 2.05 -11.79 18.17
CA ALA A 200 1.44 -12.78 19.04
C ALA A 200 1.98 -12.65 20.46
N TRP A 201 1.10 -12.78 21.43
CA TRP A 201 1.46 -12.95 22.83
C TRP A 201 1.73 -14.44 23.07
N CYS A 202 2.90 -14.75 23.59
CA CYS A 202 3.30 -16.11 23.85
C CYS A 202 3.69 -16.27 25.33
N ILE A 203 3.36 -17.43 25.91
CA ILE A 203 3.86 -17.83 27.22
C ILE A 203 5.15 -18.59 26.98
N THR A 204 6.25 -18.13 27.57
CA THR A 204 7.54 -18.81 27.47
C THR A 204 7.59 -20.02 28.38
N THR A 205 8.43 -21.00 28.06
CA THR A 205 8.65 -22.20 28.90
C THR A 205 9.19 -21.89 30.29
N SER A 206 9.80 -20.72 30.49
CA SER A 206 10.30 -20.23 31.76
C SER A 206 9.26 -19.48 32.59
N ALA A 207 8.05 -19.28 32.07
CA ALA A 207 6.96 -18.65 32.83
C ALA A 207 6.58 -19.58 34.02
N LYS A 208 6.52 -18.98 35.21
CA LYS A 208 6.06 -19.66 36.42
C LYS A 208 4.68 -19.14 36.77
N ASN A 209 3.80 -20.02 37.27
CA ASN A 209 2.50 -19.65 37.83
C ASN A 209 2.68 -18.87 39.12
#